data_63fbb226c0fe4959798f69b55f8f4691
#
_entry.id   63fbb226c0fe4959798f69b55f8f4691
#
_cell.length_a   1.000
_cell.length_b   1.000
_cell.length_c   1.000
_cell.angle_alpha   90.00
_cell.angle_beta   90.00
_cell.angle_gamma   90.00
#
_symmetry.space_group_name_H-M   'P 1'
#
loop_
_entity.id
_entity.type
_entity.pdbx_description
1 polymer ?
#
loop_
_entity_poly.entity_id
_entity_poly.type
_entity_poly.pdbx_seq_one_letter_code
_entity_poly.pdbx_strand_id
1 'polypeptide(L)'
;QFTYSGEDLGSFYTPSQTQFKFWAPISQNVTLHIEDRMYPMTRTENGVWELMLKGDWEGTAYHYEFRVNGLERRIHDPYALSSLANSGDSFVIDRKKITRPITRATRQLDPTEAIIYEMSVRDFSAQKESGFKHPGKFKGLTESPQLNGQILGFDYLQKLGITHVQLLPVYDFGSVDEEDQWKAYNWGYDPVQYNVPEGSYASDPNDPYARILELQDAIDTYHQANLNVIMDVVYNHVYQADEYAFEQIVPGYFYRYNAEGERTNGTFCGNDVASERSMVRQYIKQSLKQWVSLYGFDGFRFDLMGILDIQTMTEIAEELREIYPNIYLYGDCLLYTSDA
;
A
#
# COMPACT_ATOMS: atom_id res chain seq x y z
N GLN A 1 26.18 -1.62 -3.27
CA GLN A 1 27.01 -2.31 -2.24
C GLN A 1 26.14 -3.01 -1.17
N PHE A 2 24.94 -2.50 -0.86
CA PHE A 2 24.03 -3.04 0.15
C PHE A 2 22.68 -3.49 -0.45
N THR A 3 22.69 -3.96 -1.69
CA THR A 3 21.48 -4.52 -2.29
C THR A 3 21.17 -5.86 -1.64
N TYR A 4 19.97 -5.97 -1.08
CA TYR A 4 19.43 -7.21 -0.52
C TYR A 4 18.41 -7.78 -1.48
N SER A 5 18.59 -9.01 -1.93
CA SER A 5 17.74 -9.67 -2.91
C SER A 5 16.66 -10.57 -2.30
N GLY A 6 16.60 -10.68 -0.96
CA GLY A 6 15.56 -11.45 -0.29
C GLY A 6 14.20 -10.77 -0.34
N GLU A 7 13.14 -11.56 -0.25
CA GLU A 7 11.74 -11.10 -0.19
C GLU A 7 11.15 -11.26 1.23
N ASP A 8 12.01 -11.27 2.25
CA ASP A 8 11.69 -11.59 3.63
C ASP A 8 12.00 -10.44 4.61
N LEU A 9 12.00 -9.19 4.12
CA LEU A 9 12.03 -8.01 4.99
C LEU A 9 10.66 -7.79 5.64
N GLY A 10 10.66 -7.29 6.88
CA GLY A 10 9.47 -7.12 7.69
C GLY A 10 9.36 -8.13 8.82
N SER A 11 8.15 -8.41 9.30
CA SER A 11 7.89 -9.37 10.36
C SER A 11 7.24 -10.65 9.84
N PHE A 12 7.73 -11.82 10.32
CA PHE A 12 7.21 -13.14 9.98
C PHE A 12 6.90 -13.91 11.26
N TYR A 13 5.62 -14.00 11.53
CA TYR A 13 5.08 -14.56 12.75
C TYR A 13 4.84 -16.08 12.66
N THR A 14 5.11 -16.74 13.77
CA THR A 14 4.55 -18.06 14.15
C THR A 14 4.16 -18.01 15.63
N PRO A 15 3.26 -18.89 16.13
CA PRO A 15 2.87 -18.88 17.56
C PRO A 15 4.01 -19.05 18.55
N SER A 16 5.14 -19.59 18.12
CA SER A 16 6.31 -19.82 18.98
C SER A 16 7.37 -18.73 18.90
N GLN A 17 7.39 -17.97 17.81
CA GLN A 17 8.40 -16.94 17.56
C GLN A 17 8.02 -16.03 16.39
N THR A 18 8.58 -14.82 16.39
CA THR A 18 8.49 -13.88 15.26
C THR A 18 9.90 -13.51 14.80
N GLN A 19 10.13 -13.61 13.50
CA GLN A 19 11.35 -13.10 12.86
C GLN A 19 11.12 -11.66 12.41
N PHE A 20 12.06 -10.78 12.73
CA PHE A 20 12.10 -9.39 12.24
C PHE A 20 13.34 -9.21 11.40
N LYS A 21 13.18 -8.66 10.19
CA LYS A 21 14.26 -8.28 9.30
C LYS A 21 14.06 -6.85 8.83
N PHE A 22 15.08 -6.03 9.07
CA PHE A 22 15.06 -4.61 8.78
C PHE A 22 16.29 -4.20 7.97
N TRP A 23 16.08 -3.61 6.78
CA TRP A 23 17.18 -3.13 5.95
C TRP A 23 17.56 -1.71 6.36
N ALA A 24 18.72 -1.57 7.01
CA ALA A 24 19.25 -0.29 7.46
C ALA A 24 20.79 -0.27 7.31
N PRO A 25 21.29 -0.14 6.07
CA PRO A 25 22.68 -0.45 5.73
C PRO A 25 23.69 0.49 6.36
N ILE A 26 23.33 1.74 6.65
CA ILE A 26 24.22 2.75 7.21
C ILE A 26 23.98 3.01 8.70
N SER A 27 23.03 2.28 9.30
CA SER A 27 22.74 2.41 10.73
C SER A 27 23.87 1.89 11.60
N GLN A 28 24.10 2.57 12.71
CA GLN A 28 25.11 2.20 13.71
C GLN A 28 24.59 1.13 14.67
N ASN A 29 23.32 1.18 14.98
CA ASN A 29 22.56 0.22 15.78
C ASN A 29 21.11 0.19 15.29
N VAL A 30 20.40 -0.88 15.59
CA VAL A 30 18.96 -1.02 15.40
C VAL A 30 18.37 -1.73 16.59
N THR A 31 17.30 -1.20 17.14
CA THR A 31 16.54 -1.76 18.26
C THR A 31 15.10 -1.92 17.86
N LEU A 32 14.53 -3.09 18.06
CA LEU A 32 13.09 -3.34 17.97
C LEU A 32 12.44 -2.93 19.30
N HIS A 33 11.41 -2.10 19.21
CA HIS A 33 10.51 -1.79 20.32
C HIS A 33 9.20 -2.53 20.09
N ILE A 34 8.79 -3.32 21.06
CA ILE A 34 7.52 -4.07 21.04
C ILE A 34 6.97 -4.14 22.45
N GLU A 35 5.70 -3.72 22.63
CA GLU A 35 5.15 -3.41 23.95
C GLU A 35 6.08 -2.42 24.70
N ASP A 36 6.33 -2.66 25.99
CA ASP A 36 7.24 -1.85 26.81
C ASP A 36 8.69 -2.39 26.81
N ARG A 37 9.08 -3.16 25.78
CA ARG A 37 10.36 -3.86 25.74
C ARG A 37 11.18 -3.43 24.52
N MET A 38 12.49 -3.45 24.72
CA MET A 38 13.48 -3.11 23.71
C MET A 38 14.41 -4.29 23.46
N TYR A 39 14.62 -4.61 22.18
CA TYR A 39 15.47 -5.73 21.78
C TYR A 39 16.48 -5.26 20.73
N PRO A 40 17.81 -5.29 21.04
CA PRO A 40 18.82 -4.97 20.05
C PRO A 40 18.80 -6.02 18.94
N MET A 41 18.89 -5.57 17.71
CA MET A 41 18.97 -6.43 16.54
C MET A 41 20.43 -6.70 16.16
N THR A 42 20.67 -7.81 15.47
CA THR A 42 21.99 -8.21 14.99
C THR A 42 22.14 -7.86 13.52
N ARG A 43 23.22 -7.17 13.18
CA ARG A 43 23.55 -6.85 11.79
C ARG A 43 24.04 -8.09 11.06
N THR A 44 23.49 -8.34 9.88
CA THR A 44 23.84 -9.43 8.97
C THR A 44 24.38 -8.88 7.63
N GLU A 45 24.31 -9.65 6.56
CA GLU A 45 24.83 -9.26 5.25
C GLU A 45 23.95 -8.20 4.57
N ASN A 46 24.51 -7.46 3.63
CA ASN A 46 23.84 -6.48 2.78
C ASN A 46 23.07 -5.38 3.54
N GLY A 47 23.49 -5.09 4.78
CA GLY A 47 22.89 -4.03 5.60
C GLY A 47 21.54 -4.39 6.23
N VAL A 48 21.21 -5.67 6.28
CA VAL A 48 20.04 -6.18 7.00
C VAL A 48 20.36 -6.35 8.49
N TRP A 49 19.38 -6.07 9.33
CA TRP A 49 19.38 -6.33 10.76
C TRP A 49 18.29 -7.35 11.07
N GLU A 50 18.62 -8.33 11.89
CA GLU A 50 17.74 -9.46 12.19
C GLU A 50 17.54 -9.66 13.68
N LEU A 51 16.36 -10.11 14.04
CA LEU A 51 16.00 -10.55 15.39
C LEU A 51 15.00 -11.70 15.31
N MET A 52 15.27 -12.77 16.07
CA MET A 52 14.32 -13.84 16.33
C MET A 52 13.78 -13.69 17.75
N LEU A 53 12.52 -13.32 17.89
CA LEU A 53 11.89 -13.09 19.19
C LEU A 53 10.97 -14.26 19.53
N LYS A 54 11.29 -15.00 20.60
CA LYS A 54 10.49 -16.12 21.06
C LYS A 54 9.20 -15.64 21.73
N GLY A 55 8.13 -16.41 21.59
CA GLY A 55 6.82 -16.15 22.16
C GLY A 55 5.77 -15.84 21.10
N ASP A 56 4.56 -15.67 21.57
CA ASP A 56 3.40 -15.31 20.75
C ASP A 56 3.23 -13.79 20.76
N TRP A 57 3.51 -13.17 19.60
CA TRP A 57 3.47 -11.71 19.41
C TRP A 57 2.38 -11.27 18.44
N GLU A 58 1.43 -12.16 18.14
CA GLU A 58 0.36 -11.84 17.21
C GLU A 58 -0.41 -10.58 17.63
N GLY A 59 -0.67 -9.70 16.67
CA GLY A 59 -1.44 -8.48 16.88
C GLY A 59 -0.76 -7.42 17.74
N THR A 60 0.51 -7.62 18.11
CA THR A 60 1.25 -6.67 18.93
C THR A 60 1.86 -5.57 18.07
N ALA A 61 1.76 -4.32 18.52
CA ALA A 61 2.36 -3.18 17.83
C ALA A 61 3.86 -3.07 18.11
N TYR A 62 4.62 -2.70 17.09
CA TYR A 62 6.08 -2.52 17.18
C TYR A 62 6.57 -1.40 16.26
N HIS A 63 7.77 -0.89 16.56
CA HIS A 63 8.51 0.04 15.71
C HIS A 63 10.02 -0.21 15.82
N TYR A 64 10.79 0.44 14.94
CA TYR A 64 12.25 0.42 15.01
C TYR A 64 12.79 1.75 15.49
N GLU A 65 13.80 1.69 16.37
CA GLU A 65 14.68 2.80 16.67
C GLU A 65 16.11 2.48 16.21
N PHE A 66 16.77 3.45 15.60
CA PHE A 66 18.09 3.27 15.03
C PHE A 66 18.85 4.60 14.93
N ARG A 67 20.17 4.52 14.80
CA ARG A 67 21.02 5.69 14.71
C ARG A 67 21.68 5.81 13.35
N VAL A 68 21.47 6.94 12.69
CA VAL A 68 22.04 7.30 11.38
C VAL A 68 22.65 8.70 11.46
N ASN A 69 23.90 8.85 11.01
CA ASN A 69 24.63 10.13 11.02
C ASN A 69 24.63 10.82 12.39
N GLY A 70 24.69 10.02 13.47
CA GLY A 70 24.68 10.53 14.84
C GLY A 70 23.32 10.94 15.40
N LEU A 71 22.24 10.81 14.61
CA LEU A 71 20.87 11.14 15.01
C LEU A 71 20.07 9.87 15.30
N GLU A 72 19.35 9.85 16.40
CA GLU A 72 18.37 8.81 16.71
C GLU A 72 17.14 9.01 15.85
N ARG A 73 16.59 7.92 15.31
CA ARG A 73 15.42 7.87 14.45
C ARG A 73 14.44 6.83 14.97
N ARG A 74 13.16 7.10 14.80
CA ARG A 74 12.07 6.16 15.07
C ARG A 74 11.14 6.11 13.88
N ILE A 75 10.84 4.88 13.40
CA ILE A 75 9.94 4.67 12.28
C ILE A 75 9.08 3.41 12.47
N HIS A 76 7.94 3.37 11.78
CA HIS A 76 7.22 2.13 11.49
C HIS A 76 8.02 1.25 10.52
N ASP A 77 7.65 -0.01 10.42
CA ASP A 77 8.27 -0.94 9.46
C ASP A 77 7.77 -0.66 8.03
N PRO A 78 8.64 -0.29 7.07
CA PRO A 78 8.22 -0.07 5.67
C PRO A 78 7.58 -1.30 5.02
N TYR A 79 7.84 -2.49 5.53
CA TYR A 79 7.31 -3.77 5.02
C TYR A 79 6.12 -4.29 5.84
N ALA A 80 5.57 -3.50 6.76
CA ALA A 80 4.40 -3.87 7.54
C ALA A 80 3.17 -4.08 6.64
N LEU A 81 2.28 -4.98 7.08
CA LEU A 81 1.00 -5.25 6.42
C LEU A 81 -0.15 -4.48 7.06
N SER A 82 0.03 -4.01 8.28
CA SER A 82 -0.94 -3.24 9.05
C SER A 82 -0.25 -2.39 10.10
N SER A 83 -0.90 -1.32 10.52
CA SER A 83 -0.40 -0.40 11.54
C SER A 83 -1.53 0.16 12.40
N LEU A 84 -1.18 0.76 13.52
CA LEU A 84 -2.08 1.63 14.28
C LEU A 84 -2.52 2.81 13.41
N ALA A 85 -3.63 3.43 13.80
CA ALA A 85 -4.16 4.61 13.13
C ALA A 85 -3.12 5.72 12.92
N ASN A 86 -3.33 6.51 11.87
CA ASN A 86 -2.50 7.67 11.52
C ASN A 86 -1.03 7.30 11.28
N SER A 87 -0.83 6.22 10.49
CA SER A 87 0.51 5.69 10.15
C SER A 87 1.37 5.37 11.38
N GLY A 88 0.74 4.88 12.45
CA GLY A 88 1.39 4.56 13.72
C GLY A 88 2.27 3.32 13.67
N ASP A 89 2.57 2.76 14.83
CA ASP A 89 3.39 1.58 14.97
C ASP A 89 2.82 0.40 14.18
N SER A 90 3.69 -0.41 13.62
CA SER A 90 3.35 -1.57 12.78
C SER A 90 2.82 -2.73 13.63
N PHE A 91 1.92 -3.55 13.09
CA PHE A 91 1.44 -4.75 13.76
C PHE A 91 2.17 -6.01 13.30
N VAL A 92 2.41 -6.93 14.23
CA VAL A 92 2.78 -8.32 13.93
C VAL A 92 1.54 -9.06 13.44
N ILE A 93 1.54 -9.51 12.20
CA ILE A 93 0.40 -10.15 11.54
C ILE A 93 0.62 -11.65 11.35
N ASP A 94 -0.34 -12.47 11.79
CA ASP A 94 -0.40 -13.87 11.38
C ASP A 94 -0.87 -13.96 9.93
N ARG A 95 0.06 -14.22 9.02
CA ARG A 95 -0.22 -14.33 7.59
C ARG A 95 -1.21 -15.45 7.26
N LYS A 96 -1.34 -16.48 8.12
CA LYS A 96 -2.33 -17.55 7.93
C LYS A 96 -3.77 -17.05 8.05
N LYS A 97 -4.02 -16.01 8.83
CA LYS A 97 -5.35 -15.42 9.00
C LYS A 97 -5.78 -14.55 7.83
N ILE A 98 -4.84 -14.09 7.02
CA ILE A 98 -5.09 -13.20 5.89
C ILE A 98 -4.83 -13.84 4.53
N THR A 99 -4.15 -15.00 4.49
CA THR A 99 -3.92 -15.75 3.25
C THR A 99 -5.14 -16.61 2.95
N ARG A 100 -5.76 -16.37 1.80
CA ARG A 100 -6.92 -17.11 1.32
C ARG A 100 -6.84 -17.33 -0.19
N PRO A 101 -7.53 -18.35 -0.75
CA PRO A 101 -7.65 -18.51 -2.19
C PRO A 101 -8.30 -17.27 -2.81
N ILE A 102 -7.74 -16.78 -3.90
CA ILE A 102 -8.30 -15.67 -4.68
C ILE A 102 -9.13 -16.28 -5.81
N THR A 103 -10.43 -16.02 -5.79
CA THR A 103 -11.34 -16.40 -6.89
C THR A 103 -11.54 -15.15 -7.74
N ARG A 104 -10.90 -15.13 -8.91
CA ARG A 104 -11.00 -13.99 -9.82
C ARG A 104 -12.29 -14.03 -10.63
N ALA A 105 -12.69 -12.90 -11.18
CA ALA A 105 -13.77 -12.82 -12.15
C ALA A 105 -13.50 -13.77 -13.34
N THR A 106 -14.53 -14.44 -13.82
CA THR A 106 -14.40 -15.43 -14.89
C THR A 106 -14.30 -14.82 -16.28
N ARG A 107 -14.69 -13.57 -16.42
CA ARG A 107 -14.70 -12.85 -17.68
C ARG A 107 -13.28 -12.47 -18.09
N GLN A 108 -12.76 -13.15 -19.10
CA GLN A 108 -11.53 -12.71 -19.78
C GLN A 108 -11.93 -11.72 -20.87
N LEU A 109 -11.32 -10.56 -20.86
CA LEU A 109 -11.61 -9.46 -21.77
C LEU A 109 -10.31 -9.07 -22.49
N ASP A 110 -10.44 -8.77 -23.78
CA ASP A 110 -9.44 -7.96 -24.45
C ASP A 110 -9.37 -6.58 -23.74
N PRO A 111 -8.19 -5.99 -23.54
CA PRO A 111 -8.07 -4.67 -22.93
C PRO A 111 -8.96 -3.59 -23.56
N THR A 112 -9.26 -3.71 -24.85
CA THR A 112 -10.13 -2.79 -25.59
C THR A 112 -11.63 -2.96 -25.27
N GLU A 113 -12.01 -4.05 -24.61
CA GLU A 113 -13.39 -4.33 -24.17
C GLU A 113 -13.66 -3.89 -22.74
N ALA A 114 -12.63 -3.40 -22.04
CA ALA A 114 -12.76 -2.97 -20.65
C ALA A 114 -13.60 -1.68 -20.55
N ILE A 115 -14.59 -1.72 -19.67
CA ILE A 115 -15.37 -0.56 -19.24
C ILE A 115 -15.06 -0.33 -17.78
N ILE A 116 -14.28 0.72 -17.50
CA ILE A 116 -13.74 1.01 -16.18
C ILE A 116 -14.57 2.09 -15.51
N TYR A 117 -14.99 1.83 -14.29
CA TYR A 117 -15.66 2.81 -13.42
C TYR A 117 -14.72 3.19 -12.28
N GLU A 118 -14.24 4.43 -12.32
CA GLU A 118 -13.38 4.97 -11.26
C GLU A 118 -14.23 5.47 -10.08
N MET A 119 -13.83 5.14 -8.87
CA MET A 119 -14.50 5.59 -7.66
C MET A 119 -13.58 5.69 -6.44
N SER A 120 -13.95 6.60 -5.54
CA SER A 120 -13.37 6.70 -4.20
C SER A 120 -14.13 5.79 -3.22
N VAL A 121 -13.42 5.06 -2.37
CA VAL A 121 -14.04 4.26 -1.30
C VAL A 121 -14.91 5.13 -0.40
N ARG A 122 -14.40 6.32 -0.02
CA ARG A 122 -15.13 7.27 0.82
C ARG A 122 -16.39 7.79 0.14
N ASP A 123 -16.25 8.32 -1.06
CA ASP A 123 -17.32 9.06 -1.72
C ASP A 123 -18.42 8.13 -2.25
N PHE A 124 -18.11 6.88 -2.56
CA PHE A 124 -19.06 5.89 -3.02
C PHE A 124 -20.28 5.73 -2.10
N SER A 125 -20.06 5.88 -0.78
CA SER A 125 -21.12 5.68 0.22
C SER A 125 -21.28 6.84 1.21
N ALA A 126 -20.66 8.01 0.94
CA ALA A 126 -20.58 9.13 1.88
C ALA A 126 -21.91 9.86 2.13
N GLN A 127 -22.86 9.79 1.20
CA GLN A 127 -24.14 10.53 1.30
C GLN A 127 -25.01 9.98 2.44
N LYS A 128 -25.28 10.80 3.43
CA LYS A 128 -25.98 10.40 4.67
C LYS A 128 -27.37 9.80 4.42
N GLU A 129 -28.12 10.36 3.47
CA GLU A 129 -29.51 9.96 3.18
C GLU A 129 -29.58 8.70 2.31
N SER A 130 -28.46 8.19 1.83
CA SER A 130 -28.41 7.06 0.90
C SER A 130 -28.72 5.70 1.55
N GLY A 131 -28.63 5.60 2.89
CA GLY A 131 -28.96 4.39 3.64
C GLY A 131 -27.83 3.37 3.75
N PHE A 132 -26.60 3.73 3.40
CA PHE A 132 -25.43 2.89 3.69
C PHE A 132 -25.24 2.74 5.20
N LYS A 133 -24.93 1.53 5.63
CA LYS A 133 -24.64 1.21 7.04
C LYS A 133 -23.21 1.53 7.44
N HIS A 134 -22.30 1.43 6.47
CA HIS A 134 -20.86 1.70 6.65
C HIS A 134 -20.38 2.76 5.66
N PRO A 135 -20.85 4.03 5.79
CA PRO A 135 -20.51 5.09 4.87
C PRO A 135 -19.00 5.39 4.91
N GLY A 136 -18.40 5.50 3.73
CA GLY A 136 -16.98 5.81 3.55
C GLY A 136 -16.01 4.69 3.96
N LYS A 137 -16.47 3.44 4.12
CA LYS A 137 -15.67 2.30 4.56
C LYS A 137 -15.58 1.22 3.49
N PHE A 138 -14.56 0.33 3.57
CA PHE A 138 -14.47 -0.85 2.70
C PHE A 138 -15.75 -1.69 2.72
N LYS A 139 -16.37 -1.84 3.89
CA LYS A 139 -17.66 -2.55 4.01
C LYS A 139 -18.79 -1.89 3.19
N GLY A 140 -18.77 -0.57 3.07
CA GLY A 140 -19.74 0.18 2.27
C GLY A 140 -19.68 -0.15 0.77
N LEU A 141 -18.54 -0.61 0.27
CA LEU A 141 -18.36 -0.99 -1.14
C LEU A 141 -19.26 -2.13 -1.58
N THR A 142 -19.71 -2.98 -0.66
CA THR A 142 -20.54 -4.17 -0.94
C THR A 142 -22.00 -3.99 -0.58
N GLU A 143 -22.38 -2.81 -0.12
CA GLU A 143 -23.76 -2.50 0.26
C GLU A 143 -24.59 -2.01 -0.94
N SER A 144 -25.88 -2.33 -0.90
CA SER A 144 -26.85 -2.00 -1.95
C SER A 144 -28.11 -1.36 -1.36
N PRO A 145 -28.04 -0.15 -0.80
CA PRO A 145 -29.21 0.53 -0.29
C PRO A 145 -30.13 1.02 -1.43
N GLN A 146 -31.34 1.41 -1.05
CA GLN A 146 -32.31 2.03 -1.97
C GLN A 146 -32.71 3.41 -1.46
N LEU A 147 -32.77 4.37 -2.36
CA LEU A 147 -33.25 5.71 -2.07
C LEU A 147 -34.33 6.09 -3.09
N ASN A 148 -35.52 6.41 -2.58
CA ASN A 148 -36.67 6.79 -3.44
C ASN A 148 -36.97 5.79 -4.57
N GLY A 149 -36.84 4.49 -4.31
CA GLY A 149 -37.01 3.42 -5.27
C GLY A 149 -35.85 3.24 -6.27
N GLN A 150 -34.77 4.00 -6.15
CA GLN A 150 -33.55 3.84 -6.93
C GLN A 150 -32.57 2.96 -6.21
N ILE A 151 -31.95 2.05 -6.95
CA ILE A 151 -30.90 1.18 -6.46
C ILE A 151 -29.58 1.96 -6.44
N LEU A 152 -28.87 1.89 -5.33
CA LEU A 152 -27.56 2.50 -5.13
C LEU A 152 -26.51 1.42 -4.83
N GLY A 153 -25.26 1.84 -4.71
CA GLY A 153 -24.17 1.01 -4.24
C GLY A 153 -23.82 -0.13 -5.20
N PHE A 154 -23.51 -1.28 -4.63
CA PHE A 154 -22.97 -2.43 -5.38
C PHE A 154 -23.91 -2.94 -6.47
N ASP A 155 -25.21 -3.08 -6.20
CA ASP A 155 -26.19 -3.51 -7.21
C ASP A 155 -26.33 -2.52 -8.36
N TYR A 156 -26.10 -1.23 -8.12
CA TYR A 156 -26.07 -0.22 -9.18
C TYR A 156 -24.88 -0.46 -10.12
N LEU A 157 -23.69 -0.74 -9.58
CA LEU A 157 -22.51 -1.06 -10.40
C LEU A 157 -22.74 -2.27 -11.29
N GLN A 158 -23.37 -3.33 -10.76
CA GLN A 158 -23.70 -4.53 -11.54
C GLN A 158 -24.62 -4.21 -12.71
N LYS A 159 -25.57 -3.26 -12.54
CA LYS A 159 -26.51 -2.84 -13.59
C LYS A 159 -25.92 -1.93 -14.65
N LEU A 160 -24.82 -1.23 -14.36
CA LEU A 160 -24.14 -0.37 -15.32
C LEU A 160 -23.51 -1.13 -16.50
N GLY A 161 -23.29 -2.45 -16.37
CA GLY A 161 -22.61 -3.25 -17.38
C GLY A 161 -21.12 -2.97 -17.48
N ILE A 162 -20.53 -2.37 -16.45
CA ILE A 162 -19.07 -2.20 -16.32
C ILE A 162 -18.37 -3.53 -16.16
N THR A 163 -17.09 -3.56 -16.45
CA THR A 163 -16.24 -4.77 -16.35
C THR A 163 -15.22 -4.65 -15.25
N HIS A 164 -14.80 -3.43 -14.92
CA HIS A 164 -13.79 -3.10 -13.94
C HIS A 164 -14.24 -1.95 -13.05
N VAL A 165 -13.88 -2.04 -11.79
CA VAL A 165 -13.89 -0.91 -10.86
C VAL A 165 -12.44 -0.50 -10.59
N GLN A 166 -12.12 0.77 -10.78
CA GLN A 166 -10.85 1.35 -10.40
C GLN A 166 -11.05 2.11 -9.09
N LEU A 167 -10.41 1.63 -8.03
CA LEU A 167 -10.40 2.33 -6.74
C LEU A 167 -9.31 3.40 -6.75
N LEU A 168 -9.65 4.63 -6.39
CA LEU A 168 -8.65 5.62 -5.99
C LEU A 168 -7.75 5.01 -4.89
N PRO A 169 -6.55 5.57 -4.64
CA PRO A 169 -5.58 4.92 -3.77
C PRO A 169 -6.15 4.40 -2.46
N VAL A 170 -5.87 3.14 -2.13
CA VAL A 170 -6.38 2.45 -0.93
C VAL A 170 -5.28 2.02 0.05
N TYR A 171 -4.02 2.34 -0.23
CA TYR A 171 -2.95 2.23 0.76
C TYR A 171 -3.01 3.42 1.72
N ASP A 172 -2.28 3.32 2.83
CA ASP A 172 -2.16 4.34 3.87
C ASP A 172 -1.61 5.66 3.30
N PHE A 173 -2.40 6.72 3.41
CA PHE A 173 -2.08 8.06 2.93
C PHE A 173 -2.20 9.11 4.04
N GLY A 174 -1.53 10.26 3.87
CA GLY A 174 -1.52 11.35 4.83
C GLY A 174 -2.77 12.23 4.78
N SER A 175 -2.75 13.32 5.55
CA SER A 175 -3.75 14.40 5.54
C SER A 175 -5.17 14.00 5.97
N VAL A 176 -5.38 12.80 6.49
CA VAL A 176 -6.67 12.34 7.03
C VAL A 176 -6.45 11.80 8.43
N ASP A 177 -7.34 12.15 9.35
CA ASP A 177 -7.42 11.48 10.64
C ASP A 177 -8.17 10.15 10.43
N GLU A 178 -7.47 9.03 10.53
CA GLU A 178 -8.06 7.70 10.30
C GLU A 178 -9.16 7.35 11.30
N GLU A 179 -9.14 7.97 12.49
CA GLU A 179 -10.19 7.81 13.50
C GLU A 179 -11.42 8.70 13.24
N ASP A 180 -11.27 9.76 12.41
CA ASP A 180 -12.37 10.65 12.02
C ASP A 180 -12.18 11.21 10.59
N GLN A 181 -12.35 10.36 9.60
CA GLN A 181 -12.16 10.69 8.17
C GLN A 181 -13.05 11.84 7.65
N TRP A 182 -14.06 12.26 8.43
CA TRP A 182 -14.96 13.33 8.00
C TRP A 182 -14.42 14.72 8.27
N LYS A 183 -13.33 14.86 9.05
CA LYS A 183 -12.67 16.14 9.32
C LYS A 183 -11.93 16.72 8.12
N ALA A 184 -11.42 15.87 7.22
CA ALA A 184 -10.68 16.29 6.05
C ALA A 184 -11.11 15.51 4.82
N TYR A 185 -10.87 16.07 3.63
CA TYR A 185 -11.10 15.40 2.35
C TYR A 185 -9.77 15.08 1.68
N ASN A 186 -9.62 13.82 1.25
CA ASN A 186 -8.42 13.36 0.55
C ASN A 186 -8.79 12.30 -0.49
N TRP A 187 -8.15 12.37 -1.65
CA TRP A 187 -8.28 11.38 -2.71
C TRP A 187 -7.28 10.21 -2.56
N GLY A 188 -6.28 10.36 -1.67
CA GLY A 188 -5.29 9.33 -1.41
C GLY A 188 -3.98 9.45 -2.20
N TYR A 189 -3.75 10.56 -2.90
CA TYR A 189 -2.53 10.78 -3.70
C TYR A 189 -1.37 11.35 -2.88
N ASP A 190 -1.30 11.04 -1.59
CA ASP A 190 -0.24 11.43 -0.68
C ASP A 190 0.21 10.24 0.19
N PRO A 191 0.87 9.23 -0.42
CA PRO A 191 1.19 7.97 0.23
C PRO A 191 2.17 8.12 1.40
N VAL A 192 1.93 7.35 2.46
CA VAL A 192 2.80 7.21 3.63
C VAL A 192 3.32 5.79 3.76
N GLN A 193 2.46 4.77 3.70
CA GLN A 193 2.83 3.36 3.76
C GLN A 193 2.26 2.59 2.56
N TYR A 194 3.11 2.16 1.64
CA TYR A 194 2.67 1.49 0.40
C TYR A 194 2.09 0.09 0.57
N ASN A 195 2.36 -0.59 1.71
CA ASN A 195 1.97 -1.98 1.92
C ASN A 195 0.80 -2.15 2.90
N VAL A 196 0.32 -1.07 3.46
CA VAL A 196 -0.74 -1.05 4.47
C VAL A 196 -2.01 -0.48 3.86
N PRO A 197 -3.18 -1.14 3.95
CA PRO A 197 -4.44 -0.54 3.52
C PRO A 197 -4.81 0.68 4.36
N GLU A 198 -5.48 1.65 3.76
CA GLU A 198 -5.92 2.88 4.42
C GLU A 198 -6.83 2.62 5.62
N GLY A 199 -6.43 3.12 6.79
CA GLY A 199 -7.14 2.86 8.04
C GLY A 199 -8.46 3.61 8.16
N SER A 200 -8.58 4.80 7.56
CA SER A 200 -9.85 5.53 7.56
C SER A 200 -10.98 4.79 6.83
N TYR A 201 -10.63 3.83 5.96
CA TYR A 201 -11.58 2.98 5.26
C TYR A 201 -11.94 1.70 6.02
N ALA A 202 -11.21 1.35 7.08
CA ALA A 202 -11.55 0.23 7.97
C ALA A 202 -12.62 0.60 8.99
N SER A 203 -13.34 -0.38 9.50
CA SER A 203 -14.31 -0.16 10.59
C SER A 203 -13.63 0.24 11.89
N ASP A 204 -12.43 -0.27 12.14
CA ASP A 204 -11.55 0.08 13.25
C ASP A 204 -10.11 0.21 12.74
N PRO A 205 -9.55 1.42 12.66
CA PRO A 205 -8.18 1.63 12.17
C PRO A 205 -7.10 1.10 13.14
N ASN A 206 -7.44 0.82 14.39
CA ASN A 206 -6.53 0.27 15.40
C ASN A 206 -6.64 -1.25 15.57
N ASP A 207 -7.57 -1.91 14.88
CA ASP A 207 -7.60 -3.38 14.80
C ASP A 207 -6.53 -3.87 13.81
N PRO A 208 -5.64 -4.80 14.21
CA PRO A 208 -4.55 -5.26 13.35
C PRO A 208 -5.01 -5.91 12.03
N TYR A 209 -6.22 -6.44 11.96
CA TYR A 209 -6.73 -7.19 10.82
C TYR A 209 -7.84 -6.50 10.04
N ALA A 210 -8.60 -5.57 10.65
CA ALA A 210 -9.79 -4.99 10.06
C ALA A 210 -9.53 -4.42 8.66
N ARG A 211 -8.50 -3.57 8.49
CA ARG A 211 -8.17 -2.93 7.21
C ARG A 211 -7.83 -3.96 6.11
N ILE A 212 -7.21 -5.08 6.48
CA ILE A 212 -6.84 -6.14 5.54
C ILE A 212 -8.07 -6.95 5.13
N LEU A 213 -8.77 -7.52 6.11
CA LEU A 213 -9.87 -8.44 5.87
C LEU A 213 -11.06 -7.76 5.19
N GLU A 214 -11.38 -6.53 5.57
CA GLU A 214 -12.48 -5.79 4.97
C GLU A 214 -12.22 -5.43 3.50
N LEU A 215 -10.99 -5.07 3.13
CA LEU A 215 -10.61 -4.85 1.74
C LEU A 215 -10.64 -6.16 0.93
N GLN A 216 -10.12 -7.25 1.51
CA GLN A 216 -10.20 -8.56 0.87
C GLN A 216 -11.65 -9.00 0.64
N ASP A 217 -12.54 -8.82 1.61
CA ASP A 217 -13.96 -9.17 1.49
C ASP A 217 -14.67 -8.35 0.42
N ALA A 218 -14.33 -7.06 0.30
CA ALA A 218 -14.85 -6.21 -0.75
C ALA A 218 -14.43 -6.72 -2.14
N ILE A 219 -13.14 -6.99 -2.35
CA ILE A 219 -12.62 -7.48 -3.64
C ILE A 219 -13.23 -8.83 -3.99
N ASP A 220 -13.31 -9.77 -3.04
CA ASP A 220 -13.94 -11.07 -3.27
C ASP A 220 -15.41 -10.93 -3.70
N THR A 221 -16.15 -10.01 -3.10
CA THR A 221 -17.54 -9.73 -3.47
C THR A 221 -17.66 -9.23 -4.91
N TYR A 222 -16.75 -8.34 -5.33
CA TYR A 222 -16.70 -7.85 -6.71
C TYR A 222 -16.37 -8.99 -7.70
N HIS A 223 -15.39 -9.82 -7.37
CA HIS A 223 -15.05 -10.98 -8.20
C HIS A 223 -16.23 -11.98 -8.34
N GLN A 224 -16.96 -12.25 -7.28
CA GLN A 224 -18.16 -13.11 -7.31
C GLN A 224 -19.25 -12.52 -8.20
N ALA A 225 -19.33 -11.21 -8.33
CA ALA A 225 -20.22 -10.51 -9.27
C ALA A 225 -19.63 -10.35 -10.68
N ASN A 226 -18.50 -11.00 -10.95
CA ASN A 226 -17.78 -10.96 -12.23
C ASN A 226 -17.27 -9.54 -12.60
N LEU A 227 -16.92 -8.75 -11.60
CA LEU A 227 -16.27 -7.44 -11.72
C LEU A 227 -14.80 -7.56 -11.33
N ASN A 228 -13.92 -7.05 -12.17
CA ASN A 228 -12.50 -6.93 -11.85
C ASN A 228 -12.23 -5.66 -11.02
N VAL A 229 -11.17 -5.66 -10.22
CA VAL A 229 -10.80 -4.52 -9.37
C VAL A 229 -9.39 -4.05 -9.69
N ILE A 230 -9.27 -2.79 -10.05
CA ILE A 230 -8.02 -2.10 -10.34
C ILE A 230 -7.70 -1.16 -9.17
N MET A 231 -6.43 -1.08 -8.80
CA MET A 231 -5.95 -0.14 -7.80
C MET A 231 -5.20 1.01 -8.48
N ASP A 232 -5.55 2.23 -8.13
CA ASP A 232 -4.74 3.40 -8.45
C ASP A 232 -3.54 3.46 -7.51
N VAL A 233 -2.33 3.52 -8.06
CA VAL A 233 -1.08 3.47 -7.30
C VAL A 233 -0.19 4.67 -7.57
N VAL A 234 0.41 5.22 -6.51
CA VAL A 234 1.23 6.43 -6.54
C VAL A 234 2.63 6.11 -6.02
N TYR A 235 3.45 5.44 -6.84
CA TYR A 235 4.86 5.15 -6.49
C TYR A 235 5.83 6.25 -6.92
N ASN A 236 5.31 7.34 -7.50
CA ASN A 236 6.11 8.43 -8.06
C ASN A 236 6.55 9.46 -7.02
N HIS A 237 5.84 9.61 -5.91
CA HIS A 237 6.17 10.50 -4.79
C HIS A 237 5.61 9.98 -3.47
N VAL A 238 5.95 10.64 -2.36
CA VAL A 238 5.40 10.40 -1.02
C VAL A 238 4.89 11.70 -0.41
N TYR A 239 4.05 11.58 0.62
CA TYR A 239 3.42 12.73 1.29
C TYR A 239 4.46 13.69 1.90
N GLN A 240 5.19 13.23 2.91
CA GLN A 240 6.19 14.04 3.62
C GLN A 240 7.58 13.43 3.43
N ALA A 241 8.32 13.99 2.47
CA ALA A 241 9.58 13.43 2.04
C ALA A 241 10.62 13.25 3.17
N ASP A 242 10.72 14.21 4.10
CA ASP A 242 11.70 14.16 5.18
C ASP A 242 11.32 13.14 6.27
N GLU A 243 10.04 12.87 6.45
CA GLU A 243 9.52 11.96 7.47
C GLU A 243 9.34 10.53 6.95
N TYR A 244 9.45 10.34 5.63
CA TYR A 244 9.26 9.03 5.03
C TYR A 244 10.30 8.02 5.51
N ALA A 245 9.86 6.80 5.83
CA ALA A 245 10.67 5.79 6.50
C ALA A 245 12.01 5.52 5.80
N PHE A 246 12.04 5.35 4.47
CA PHE A 246 13.29 5.10 3.75
C PHE A 246 14.24 6.30 3.72
N GLU A 247 13.74 7.55 3.76
CA GLU A 247 14.60 8.72 3.89
C GLU A 247 15.23 8.78 5.28
N GLN A 248 14.50 8.35 6.32
CA GLN A 248 15.05 8.24 7.66
C GLN A 248 16.13 7.15 7.76
N ILE A 249 15.95 6.02 7.04
CA ILE A 249 16.86 4.87 7.04
C ILE A 249 18.14 5.19 6.26
N VAL A 250 18.00 5.71 5.03
CA VAL A 250 19.13 6.01 4.13
C VAL A 250 18.90 7.39 3.49
N PRO A 251 19.25 8.46 4.20
CA PRO A 251 19.08 9.82 3.68
C PRO A 251 19.70 10.00 2.30
N GLY A 252 18.94 10.60 1.38
CA GLY A 252 19.38 10.86 0.01
C GLY A 252 19.31 9.66 -0.93
N TYR A 253 18.75 8.52 -0.52
CA TYR A 253 18.68 7.33 -1.38
C TYR A 253 17.32 7.14 -2.08
N PHE A 254 16.23 7.48 -1.45
CA PHE A 254 14.90 7.16 -1.97
C PHE A 254 14.42 8.12 -3.06
N TYR A 255 14.93 9.33 -3.07
CA TYR A 255 14.52 10.39 -4.02
C TYR A 255 15.60 10.71 -5.04
N ARG A 256 15.16 11.36 -6.13
CA ARG A 256 16.06 11.98 -7.13
C ARG A 256 16.49 13.36 -6.65
N TYR A 257 17.71 13.72 -7.04
CA TYR A 257 18.32 15.01 -6.71
C TYR A 257 18.91 15.62 -8.01
N ASN A 258 18.86 16.94 -8.11
CA ASN A 258 19.53 17.70 -9.17
C ASN A 258 21.04 17.84 -8.89
N ALA A 259 21.75 18.52 -9.78
CA ALA A 259 23.20 18.72 -9.65
C ALA A 259 23.59 19.59 -8.44
N GLU A 260 22.67 20.40 -7.96
CA GLU A 260 22.82 21.28 -6.79
C GLU A 260 22.55 20.54 -5.47
N GLY A 261 22.09 19.28 -5.52
CA GLY A 261 21.77 18.46 -4.35
C GLY A 261 20.39 18.72 -3.77
N GLU A 262 19.50 19.36 -4.51
CA GLU A 262 18.11 19.57 -4.15
C GLU A 262 17.23 18.44 -4.69
N ARG A 263 16.17 18.05 -3.99
CA ARG A 263 15.20 17.06 -4.50
C ARG A 263 14.56 17.58 -5.79
N THR A 264 14.46 16.71 -6.78
CA THR A 264 13.68 17.03 -7.99
C THR A 264 12.19 17.05 -7.68
N ASN A 265 11.43 17.77 -8.48
CA ASN A 265 9.99 17.98 -8.29
C ASN A 265 9.21 17.87 -9.61
N GLY A 266 9.52 16.84 -10.40
CA GLY A 266 8.80 16.54 -11.65
C GLY A 266 7.35 16.11 -11.40
N THR A 267 7.07 15.59 -10.21
CA THR A 267 5.71 15.26 -9.75
C THR A 267 4.88 16.47 -9.33
N PHE A 268 5.50 17.63 -9.10
CA PHE A 268 4.90 18.82 -8.47
C PHE A 268 4.42 18.60 -7.02
N CYS A 269 4.83 17.48 -6.40
CA CYS A 269 4.49 17.10 -5.01
C CYS A 269 5.68 17.27 -4.05
N GLY A 270 6.76 17.92 -4.48
CA GLY A 270 7.93 18.22 -3.65
C GLY A 270 9.00 17.12 -3.62
N ASN A 271 8.77 15.97 -4.25
CA ASN A 271 9.75 14.90 -4.36
C ASN A 271 9.41 13.96 -5.52
N ASP A 272 10.46 13.36 -6.12
CA ASP A 272 10.36 12.32 -7.13
C ASP A 272 11.08 11.07 -6.62
N VAL A 273 10.38 9.94 -6.59
CA VAL A 273 10.93 8.65 -6.18
C VAL A 273 11.95 8.15 -7.20
N ALA A 274 13.14 7.76 -6.74
CA ALA A 274 14.22 7.22 -7.56
C ALA A 274 14.02 5.73 -7.85
N SER A 275 13.03 5.39 -8.67
CA SER A 275 12.65 4.00 -8.98
C SER A 275 13.77 3.19 -9.64
N GLU A 276 14.73 3.86 -10.29
CA GLU A 276 15.92 3.27 -10.90
C GLU A 276 16.91 2.66 -9.87
N ARG A 277 16.80 3.01 -8.60
CA ARG A 277 17.67 2.47 -7.55
C ARG A 277 17.22 1.09 -7.10
N SER A 278 18.17 0.16 -6.96
CA SER A 278 17.89 -1.27 -6.79
C SER A 278 16.93 -1.60 -5.65
N MET A 279 17.14 -1.02 -4.45
CA MET A 279 16.25 -1.29 -3.31
C MET A 279 14.89 -0.59 -3.43
N VAL A 280 14.82 0.56 -4.09
CA VAL A 280 13.56 1.25 -4.38
C VAL A 280 12.74 0.44 -5.38
N ARG A 281 13.35 0.02 -6.48
CA ARG A 281 12.71 -0.85 -7.48
C ARG A 281 12.19 -2.13 -6.86
N GLN A 282 13.02 -2.81 -6.07
CA GLN A 282 12.63 -4.04 -5.38
C GLN A 282 11.44 -3.82 -4.44
N TYR A 283 11.45 -2.73 -3.69
CA TYR A 283 10.36 -2.38 -2.78
C TYR A 283 9.04 -2.17 -3.54
N ILE A 284 9.06 -1.41 -4.63
CA ILE A 284 7.88 -1.19 -5.48
C ILE A 284 7.36 -2.51 -6.04
N LYS A 285 8.24 -3.36 -6.59
CA LYS A 285 7.86 -4.68 -7.12
C LYS A 285 7.24 -5.58 -6.05
N GLN A 286 7.85 -5.67 -4.88
CA GLN A 286 7.32 -6.48 -3.76
C GLN A 286 5.97 -5.95 -3.25
N SER A 287 5.81 -4.63 -3.18
CA SER A 287 4.53 -4.00 -2.83
C SER A 287 3.42 -4.40 -3.81
N LEU A 288 3.66 -4.27 -5.11
CA LEU A 288 2.69 -4.66 -6.14
C LEU A 288 2.36 -6.15 -6.14
N LYS A 289 3.38 -7.01 -5.97
CA LYS A 289 3.17 -8.46 -5.80
C LYS A 289 2.27 -8.78 -4.61
N GLN A 290 2.44 -8.06 -3.51
CA GLN A 290 1.60 -8.20 -2.32
C GLN A 290 0.13 -7.84 -2.64
N TRP A 291 -0.12 -6.72 -3.30
CA TRP A 291 -1.47 -6.31 -3.67
C TRP A 291 -2.16 -7.32 -4.59
N VAL A 292 -1.43 -7.94 -5.51
CA VAL A 292 -1.97 -9.00 -6.37
C VAL A 292 -2.20 -10.30 -5.61
N SER A 293 -1.22 -10.74 -4.81
CA SER A 293 -1.23 -12.09 -4.20
C SER A 293 -2.08 -12.17 -2.93
N LEU A 294 -2.16 -11.07 -2.17
CA LEU A 294 -2.87 -11.03 -0.90
C LEU A 294 -4.31 -10.53 -1.04
N TYR A 295 -4.54 -9.54 -1.90
CA TYR A 295 -5.84 -8.90 -2.07
C TYR A 295 -6.57 -9.32 -3.35
N GLY A 296 -5.85 -9.75 -4.37
CA GLY A 296 -6.45 -10.17 -5.62
C GLY A 296 -6.74 -9.03 -6.60
N PHE A 297 -6.06 -7.90 -6.51
CA PHE A 297 -6.20 -6.87 -7.52
C PHE A 297 -5.91 -7.40 -8.92
N ASP A 298 -6.76 -7.04 -9.89
CA ASP A 298 -6.71 -7.50 -11.28
C ASP A 298 -5.90 -6.57 -12.18
N GLY A 299 -5.52 -5.41 -11.66
CA GLY A 299 -4.73 -4.43 -12.39
C GLY A 299 -4.31 -3.25 -11.54
N PHE A 300 -3.46 -2.42 -12.14
CA PHE A 300 -2.97 -1.17 -11.56
C PHE A 300 -3.01 -0.04 -12.57
N ARG A 301 -3.49 1.12 -12.14
CA ARG A 301 -3.31 2.39 -12.80
C ARG A 301 -2.17 3.13 -12.12
N PHE A 302 -1.10 3.41 -12.83
CA PHE A 302 0.06 4.13 -12.27
C PHE A 302 -0.11 5.63 -12.45
N ASP A 303 -0.27 6.33 -11.34
CA ASP A 303 -0.28 7.79 -11.32
C ASP A 303 1.07 8.34 -11.75
N LEU A 304 1.08 9.38 -12.61
CA LEU A 304 2.29 10.00 -13.16
C LEU A 304 3.34 8.96 -13.60
N MET A 305 2.93 7.96 -14.36
CA MET A 305 3.76 6.82 -14.76
C MET A 305 5.09 7.23 -15.40
N GLY A 306 5.13 8.36 -16.10
CA GLY A 306 6.34 8.90 -16.73
C GLY A 306 7.47 9.28 -15.76
N ILE A 307 7.20 9.38 -14.47
CA ILE A 307 8.23 9.59 -13.43
C ILE A 307 8.98 8.30 -13.10
N LEU A 308 8.35 7.14 -13.28
CA LEU A 308 8.99 5.84 -13.05
C LEU A 308 9.88 5.48 -14.25
N ASP A 309 11.05 4.89 -13.98
CA ASP A 309 11.95 4.49 -15.05
C ASP A 309 11.45 3.26 -15.83
N ILE A 310 11.84 3.20 -17.12
CA ILE A 310 11.36 2.15 -18.04
C ILE A 310 11.73 0.75 -17.54
N GLN A 311 12.93 0.56 -17.00
CA GLN A 311 13.38 -0.74 -16.54
C GLN A 311 12.50 -1.23 -15.38
N THR A 312 12.20 -0.36 -14.41
CA THR A 312 11.30 -0.69 -13.30
C THR A 312 9.92 -1.07 -13.80
N MET A 313 9.35 -0.30 -14.74
CA MET A 313 8.03 -0.61 -15.30
C MET A 313 8.03 -1.92 -16.10
N THR A 314 9.09 -2.22 -16.82
CA THR A 314 9.24 -3.48 -17.56
C THR A 314 9.29 -4.68 -16.61
N GLU A 315 10.15 -4.62 -15.58
CA GLU A 315 10.29 -5.69 -14.59
C GLU A 315 8.97 -5.90 -13.80
N ILE A 316 8.26 -4.82 -13.43
CA ILE A 316 6.94 -4.90 -12.81
C ILE A 316 5.98 -5.69 -13.71
N ALA A 317 5.89 -5.34 -14.99
CA ALA A 317 4.97 -5.97 -15.92
C ALA A 317 5.28 -7.46 -16.12
N GLU A 318 6.55 -7.81 -16.23
CA GLU A 318 7.01 -9.20 -16.38
C GLU A 318 6.67 -10.03 -15.12
N GLU A 319 7.11 -9.58 -13.94
CA GLU A 319 6.91 -10.30 -12.68
C GLU A 319 5.44 -10.42 -12.26
N LEU A 320 4.62 -9.39 -12.50
CA LEU A 320 3.20 -9.47 -12.20
C LEU A 320 2.44 -10.41 -13.12
N ARG A 321 2.85 -10.51 -14.42
CA ARG A 321 2.27 -11.46 -15.36
C ARG A 321 2.64 -12.91 -15.04
N GLU A 322 3.75 -13.17 -14.37
CA GLU A 322 4.06 -14.50 -13.83
C GLU A 322 3.07 -14.94 -12.76
N ILE A 323 2.60 -14.01 -11.92
CA ILE A 323 1.62 -14.27 -10.85
C ILE A 323 0.20 -14.32 -11.42
N TYR A 324 -0.15 -13.36 -12.28
CA TYR A 324 -1.45 -13.24 -12.90
C TYR A 324 -1.31 -12.79 -14.38
N PRO A 325 -1.34 -13.75 -15.34
CA PRO A 325 -1.11 -13.44 -16.77
C PRO A 325 -2.04 -12.37 -17.36
N ASN A 326 -3.27 -12.28 -16.86
CA ASN A 326 -4.27 -11.33 -17.34
C ASN A 326 -4.28 -9.99 -16.58
N ILE A 327 -3.24 -9.69 -15.83
CA ILE A 327 -3.16 -8.44 -15.09
C ILE A 327 -3.25 -7.22 -16.02
N TYR A 328 -4.08 -6.23 -15.66
CA TYR A 328 -4.31 -5.03 -16.42
C TYR A 328 -3.42 -3.89 -15.92
N LEU A 329 -2.50 -3.42 -16.76
CA LEU A 329 -1.51 -2.40 -16.38
C LEU A 329 -1.60 -1.21 -17.34
N TYR A 330 -1.77 -0.03 -16.82
CA TYR A 330 -1.78 1.23 -17.56
C TYR A 330 -1.39 2.39 -16.65
N GLY A 331 -1.18 3.55 -17.21
CA GLY A 331 -0.77 4.71 -16.46
C GLY A 331 -1.25 6.02 -17.06
N ASP A 332 -1.12 7.04 -16.26
CA ASP A 332 -1.36 8.42 -16.60
C ASP A 332 -0.02 9.11 -16.93
N CYS A 333 -0.01 9.87 -18.01
CA CYS A 333 1.15 10.58 -18.54
C CYS A 333 0.91 12.08 -18.71
N LEU A 334 0.37 12.75 -17.68
CA LEU A 334 0.11 14.20 -17.74
C LEU A 334 1.35 15.08 -18.02
N LEU A 335 2.56 14.53 -17.90
CA LEU A 335 3.82 15.26 -18.11
C LEU A 335 4.15 15.55 -19.58
N TYR A 336 3.45 14.95 -20.55
CA TYR A 336 3.78 15.11 -21.99
C TYR A 336 3.01 16.23 -22.69
N THR A 337 2.17 16.98 -22.00
CA THR A 337 1.34 18.03 -22.65
C THR A 337 1.94 19.43 -22.62
N SER A 338 3.09 19.66 -21.97
CA SER A 338 3.67 20.99 -21.84
C SER A 338 4.86 21.28 -22.76
N ASP A 339 5.45 20.29 -23.45
CA ASP A 339 6.65 20.47 -24.29
C ASP A 339 6.56 19.78 -25.68
N ALA A 340 5.37 19.71 -26.26
CA ALA A 340 5.20 19.30 -27.64
C ALA A 340 5.02 20.52 -28.57
#